data_f047b10cfefb581c5631f66356d88558
#
_entry.id   f047b10cfefb581c5631f66356d88558
#
_cell.length_a   1.000
_cell.length_b   1.000
_cell.length_c   1.000
_cell.angle_alpha   90.00
_cell.angle_beta   90.00
_cell.angle_gamma   90.00
#
_symmetry.space_group_name_H-M   'P 1'
#
loop_
_entity.id
_entity.type
_entity.pdbx_description
1 polymer ?
#
loop_
_entity_poly.entity_id
_entity_poly.type
_entity_poly.pdbx_seq_one_letter_code
_entity_poly.pdbx_strand_id
1 'polypeptide(L)'
;MSARPIIRRPGEGKQVRLAGHPMTFLVTGSDTRHTSMFEWTIPAGFSTGLHVHRVQEETFYVLEGECDWQVGHERVRATPGTYLFLPPGVPHNIGNSSDKVARVLMTVSPPGHERYFEELAETVARGGAADPATIAGLRARYDTDQLSALKS
;
A
#
# COMPACT_ATOMS: atom_id res chain seq x y z
N MET A 1 -26.07 8.76 -9.17
CA MET A 1 -25.59 7.74 -10.12
C MET A 1 -25.99 6.36 -9.60
N SER A 2 -26.57 5.52 -10.43
CA SER A 2 -26.82 4.15 -10.01
C SER A 2 -25.47 3.43 -9.92
N ALA A 3 -25.20 2.83 -8.77
CA ALA A 3 -24.01 2.00 -8.58
C ALA A 3 -24.07 0.82 -9.58
N ARG A 4 -22.98 0.62 -10.32
CA ARG A 4 -22.87 -0.52 -11.24
C ARG A 4 -21.93 -1.55 -10.63
N PRO A 5 -22.23 -2.84 -10.73
CA PRO A 5 -21.28 -3.86 -10.30
C PRO A 5 -20.00 -3.79 -11.13
N ILE A 6 -18.86 -4.00 -10.48
CA ILE A 6 -17.54 -4.05 -11.11
C ILE A 6 -17.07 -5.50 -11.02
N ILE A 7 -16.65 -6.05 -12.15
CA ILE A 7 -16.04 -7.37 -12.24
C ILE A 7 -14.63 -7.16 -12.80
N ARG A 8 -13.61 -7.55 -12.04
CA ARG A 8 -12.20 -7.55 -12.47
C ARG A 8 -11.70 -8.98 -12.54
N ARG A 9 -11.27 -9.40 -13.72
CA ARG A 9 -10.56 -10.66 -13.89
C ARG A 9 -9.09 -10.49 -13.51
N PRO A 10 -8.33 -11.56 -13.33
CA PRO A 10 -6.90 -11.46 -13.01
C PRO A 10 -6.17 -10.49 -13.95
N GLY A 11 -5.46 -9.52 -13.40
CA GLY A 11 -4.72 -8.51 -14.14
C GLY A 11 -5.55 -7.33 -14.69
N GLU A 12 -6.87 -7.35 -14.55
CA GLU A 12 -7.73 -6.24 -14.98
C GLU A 12 -7.76 -5.14 -13.92
N GLY A 13 -7.78 -3.90 -14.36
CA GLY A 13 -7.81 -2.69 -13.56
C GLY A 13 -6.70 -1.71 -13.97
N LYS A 14 -6.80 -0.48 -13.48
CA LYS A 14 -5.72 0.49 -13.65
C LYS A 14 -4.48 0.00 -12.90
N GLN A 15 -3.32 0.10 -13.51
CA GLN A 15 -2.06 -0.26 -12.87
C GLN A 15 -1.13 0.94 -12.79
N VAL A 16 -0.43 1.04 -11.66
CA VAL A 16 0.76 1.86 -11.50
C VAL A 16 1.95 0.95 -11.18
N ARG A 17 3.17 1.43 -11.40
CA ARG A 17 4.38 0.69 -11.04
C ARG A 17 5.07 1.35 -9.87
N LEU A 18 5.28 0.58 -8.82
CA LEU A 18 6.01 0.99 -7.63
C LEU A 18 7.25 0.09 -7.50
N ALA A 19 8.43 0.69 -7.49
CA ALA A 19 9.71 -0.03 -7.51
C ALA A 19 9.79 -1.13 -8.62
N GLY A 20 9.26 -0.82 -9.81
CA GLY A 20 9.24 -1.73 -10.96
C GLY A 20 8.15 -2.81 -10.93
N HIS A 21 7.38 -2.92 -9.86
CA HIS A 21 6.34 -3.93 -9.70
C HIS A 21 4.93 -3.34 -9.79
N PRO A 22 3.94 -4.10 -10.28
CA PRO A 22 2.59 -3.59 -10.46
C PRO A 22 1.83 -3.48 -9.14
N MET A 23 1.05 -2.41 -9.03
CA MET A 23 -0.08 -2.29 -8.13
C MET A 23 -1.33 -2.09 -8.98
N THR A 24 -2.28 -2.98 -8.85
CA THR A 24 -3.53 -2.98 -9.62
C THR A 24 -4.66 -2.41 -8.77
N PHE A 25 -5.34 -1.39 -9.29
CA PHE A 25 -6.49 -0.78 -8.63
C PHE A 25 -7.74 -1.59 -8.97
N LEU A 26 -8.32 -2.23 -7.98
CA LEU A 26 -9.51 -3.07 -8.14
C LEU A 26 -10.80 -2.26 -7.97
N VAL A 27 -10.83 -1.38 -6.97
CA VAL A 27 -11.89 -0.41 -6.71
C VAL A 27 -11.28 0.85 -6.11
N THR A 28 -11.82 2.01 -6.43
CA THR A 28 -11.30 3.32 -6.00
C THR A 28 -12.41 4.25 -5.54
N GLY A 29 -12.05 5.43 -5.09
CA GLY A 29 -12.99 6.49 -4.69
C GLY A 29 -13.87 7.01 -5.84
N SER A 30 -13.54 6.72 -7.10
CA SER A 30 -14.42 6.99 -8.24
C SER A 30 -15.55 5.97 -8.36
N ASP A 31 -15.40 4.81 -7.78
CA ASP A 31 -16.34 3.69 -7.87
C ASP A 31 -17.23 3.58 -6.62
N THR A 32 -16.68 3.90 -5.45
CA THR A 32 -17.35 3.76 -4.15
C THR A 32 -16.91 4.83 -3.17
N ARG A 33 -17.77 5.11 -2.17
CA ARG A 33 -17.47 6.05 -1.07
C ARG A 33 -16.86 5.39 0.16
N HIS A 34 -16.70 4.07 0.14
CA HIS A 34 -16.39 3.33 1.37
C HIS A 34 -14.93 2.87 1.44
N THR A 35 -14.35 2.44 0.33
CA THR A 35 -13.02 1.85 0.33
C THR A 35 -12.34 1.94 -1.03
N SER A 36 -11.02 1.95 -1.03
CA SER A 36 -10.20 1.58 -2.19
C SER A 36 -9.61 0.20 -1.96
N MET A 37 -9.45 -0.59 -3.02
CA MET A 37 -8.85 -1.92 -2.95
C MET A 37 -7.80 -2.10 -4.03
N PHE A 38 -6.67 -2.67 -3.65
CA PHE A 38 -5.50 -2.86 -4.50
C PHE A 38 -4.98 -4.29 -4.39
N GLU A 39 -4.50 -4.82 -5.50
CA GLU A 39 -3.58 -5.94 -5.48
C GLU A 39 -2.16 -5.38 -5.64
N TRP A 40 -1.33 -5.59 -4.63
CA TRP A 40 0.00 -5.02 -4.56
C TRP A 40 1.07 -6.11 -4.57
N THR A 41 2.05 -5.97 -5.47
CA THR A 41 3.26 -6.79 -5.48
C THR A 41 4.35 -6.07 -4.71
N ILE A 42 4.74 -6.62 -3.57
CA ILE A 42 5.76 -6.07 -2.68
C ILE A 42 7.13 -6.63 -3.10
N PRO A 43 8.06 -5.77 -3.52
CA PRO A 43 9.38 -6.22 -3.94
C PRO A 43 10.18 -6.89 -2.84
N ALA A 44 11.13 -7.75 -3.22
CA ALA A 44 12.14 -8.27 -2.32
C ALA A 44 12.94 -7.11 -1.69
N GLY A 45 13.21 -7.19 -0.39
CA GLY A 45 13.96 -6.16 0.35
C GLY A 45 13.22 -4.85 0.63
N PHE A 46 11.95 -4.75 0.24
CA PHE A 46 11.16 -3.54 0.41
C PHE A 46 10.70 -3.32 1.86
N SER A 47 10.60 -2.05 2.25
CA SER A 47 9.99 -1.64 3.51
C SER A 47 9.35 -0.26 3.36
N THR A 48 8.12 -0.10 3.85
CA THR A 48 7.47 1.21 3.91
C THR A 48 8.11 2.15 4.93
N GLY A 49 8.97 1.64 5.82
CA GLY A 49 9.33 2.33 7.04
C GLY A 49 8.15 2.46 8.01
N LEU A 50 8.46 2.76 9.26
CA LEU A 50 7.42 2.95 10.28
C LEU A 50 6.65 4.25 9.98
N HIS A 51 5.33 4.14 9.90
CA HIS A 51 4.43 5.26 9.64
C HIS A 51 3.09 5.05 10.36
N VAL A 52 2.26 6.08 10.37
CA VAL A 52 0.95 6.06 11.01
C VAL A 52 -0.05 6.85 10.19
N HIS A 53 -1.29 6.40 10.16
CA HIS A 53 -2.43 7.13 9.60
C HIS A 53 -3.29 7.70 10.71
N ARG A 54 -3.80 8.92 10.52
CA ARG A 54 -4.65 9.58 11.53
C ARG A 54 -6.12 9.21 11.38
N VAL A 55 -6.58 8.97 10.17
CA VAL A 55 -7.99 8.74 9.81
C VAL A 55 -8.17 7.41 9.08
N GLN A 56 -7.24 7.04 8.22
CA GLN A 56 -7.35 5.84 7.39
C GLN A 56 -7.28 4.56 8.21
N GLU A 57 -8.13 3.62 7.83
CA GLU A 57 -8.02 2.20 8.19
C GLU A 57 -7.43 1.45 7.02
N GLU A 58 -6.54 0.51 7.29
CA GLU A 58 -5.97 -0.37 6.27
C GLU A 58 -6.20 -1.82 6.62
N THR A 59 -6.39 -2.64 5.60
CA THR A 59 -6.36 -4.08 5.74
C THR A 59 -5.43 -4.70 4.72
N PHE A 60 -4.82 -5.82 5.08
CA PHE A 60 -3.98 -6.61 4.19
C PHE A 60 -4.36 -8.07 4.29
N TYR A 61 -4.31 -8.75 3.17
CA TYR A 61 -4.43 -10.20 3.10
C TYR A 61 -3.33 -10.75 2.19
N VAL A 62 -2.48 -11.62 2.72
CA VAL A 62 -1.38 -12.19 1.95
C VAL A 62 -1.91 -13.25 1.00
N LEU A 63 -1.65 -13.06 -0.30
CA LEU A 63 -2.00 -14.00 -1.36
C LEU A 63 -0.85 -14.96 -1.67
N GLU A 64 0.39 -14.43 -1.67
CA GLU A 64 1.56 -15.16 -2.13
C GLU A 64 2.83 -14.59 -1.51
N GLY A 65 3.82 -15.43 -1.27
CA GLY A 65 5.10 -15.03 -0.70
C GLY A 65 5.02 -14.80 0.81
N GLU A 66 6.00 -14.10 1.34
CA GLU A 66 6.12 -13.79 2.77
C GLU A 66 6.41 -12.32 2.98
N CYS A 67 5.84 -11.75 4.02
CA CYS A 67 6.05 -10.36 4.42
C CYS A 67 6.49 -10.29 5.87
N ASP A 68 7.25 -9.25 6.20
CA ASP A 68 7.62 -8.92 7.56
C ASP A 68 6.91 -7.62 7.94
N TRP A 69 5.94 -7.74 8.82
CA TRP A 69 5.14 -6.62 9.29
C TRP A 69 5.52 -6.24 10.72
N GLN A 70 5.54 -4.95 10.97
CA GLN A 70 5.53 -4.40 12.33
C GLN A 70 4.19 -3.70 12.55
N VAL A 71 3.52 -4.04 13.63
CA VAL A 71 2.21 -3.48 14.05
C VAL A 71 2.33 -3.05 15.49
N GLY A 72 2.40 -1.76 15.73
CA GLY A 72 2.77 -1.26 17.07
C GLY A 72 4.13 -1.82 17.49
N HIS A 73 4.13 -2.61 18.56
CA HIS A 73 5.35 -3.26 19.08
C HIS A 73 5.52 -4.71 18.60
N GLU A 74 4.54 -5.27 17.93
CA GLU A 74 4.59 -6.64 17.44
C GLU A 74 5.26 -6.75 16.08
N ARG A 75 6.04 -7.81 15.90
CA ARG A 75 6.59 -8.20 14.60
C ARG A 75 5.93 -9.50 14.15
N VAL A 76 5.42 -9.48 12.93
CA VAL A 76 4.67 -10.59 12.36
C VAL A 76 5.31 -11.02 11.05
N ARG A 77 5.65 -12.29 10.95
CA ARG A 77 5.96 -12.91 9.67
C ARG A 77 4.65 -13.38 9.03
N ALA A 78 4.23 -12.69 8.00
CA ALA A 78 2.95 -12.91 7.33
C ALA A 78 3.15 -13.82 6.12
N THR A 79 2.50 -14.98 6.18
CA THR A 79 2.46 -15.98 5.11
C THR A 79 1.08 -15.98 4.42
N PRO A 80 0.92 -16.67 3.27
CA PRO A 80 -0.38 -16.74 2.59
C PRO A 80 -1.53 -17.12 3.51
N GLY A 81 -2.62 -16.37 3.46
CA GLY A 81 -3.76 -16.49 4.37
C GLY A 81 -3.70 -15.62 5.61
N THR A 82 -2.57 -14.95 5.89
CA THR A 82 -2.50 -14.00 7.01
C THR A 82 -3.30 -12.74 6.68
N TYR A 83 -4.15 -12.34 7.63
CA TYR A 83 -4.95 -11.11 7.58
C TYR A 83 -4.43 -10.11 8.62
N LEU A 84 -4.40 -8.85 8.23
CA LEU A 84 -4.02 -7.73 9.08
C LEU A 84 -5.07 -6.63 8.99
N PHE A 85 -5.49 -6.10 10.14
CA PHE A 85 -6.30 -4.88 10.24
C PHE A 85 -5.53 -3.83 11.02
N LEU A 86 -5.42 -2.64 10.45
CA LEU A 86 -4.72 -1.49 11.02
C LEU A 86 -5.71 -0.34 11.24
N PRO A 87 -6.15 -0.13 12.48
CA PRO A 87 -6.97 1.04 12.80
C PRO A 87 -6.13 2.32 12.79
N PRO A 88 -6.77 3.50 12.68
CA PRO A 88 -6.08 4.77 12.80
C PRO A 88 -5.24 4.88 14.08
N GLY A 89 -4.10 5.55 14.01
CA GLY A 89 -3.24 5.82 15.15
C GLY A 89 -2.29 4.67 15.53
N VAL A 90 -2.33 3.54 14.85
CA VAL A 90 -1.39 2.43 15.10
C VAL A 90 -0.18 2.54 14.17
N PRO A 91 1.03 2.82 14.71
CA PRO A 91 2.25 2.81 13.92
C PRO A 91 2.51 1.43 13.33
N HIS A 92 2.86 1.39 12.05
CA HIS A 92 3.13 0.12 11.38
C HIS A 92 4.13 0.26 10.24
N ASN A 93 4.70 -0.88 9.87
CA ASN A 93 5.60 -1.03 8.74
C ASN A 93 5.23 -2.30 7.97
N ILE A 94 5.06 -2.17 6.68
CA ILE A 94 4.88 -3.30 5.76
C ILE A 94 6.19 -3.51 5.03
N GLY A 95 6.77 -4.68 5.22
CA GLY A 95 8.06 -5.03 4.64
C GLY A 95 8.09 -6.43 4.05
N ASN A 96 9.13 -6.68 3.28
CA ASN A 96 9.45 -7.98 2.71
C ASN A 96 10.97 -8.15 2.75
N SER A 97 11.48 -8.80 3.79
CA SER A 97 12.91 -9.06 3.96
C SER A 97 13.41 -10.30 3.19
N SER A 98 12.52 -11.01 2.49
CA SER A 98 12.87 -12.17 1.69
C SER A 98 13.56 -11.77 0.37
N ASP A 99 14.07 -12.76 -0.34
CA ASP A 99 14.68 -12.60 -1.67
C ASP A 99 13.67 -12.75 -2.82
N LYS A 100 12.38 -12.87 -2.50
CA LYS A 100 11.28 -13.05 -3.46
C LYS A 100 10.24 -11.96 -3.29
N VAL A 101 9.45 -11.74 -4.33
CA VAL A 101 8.27 -10.88 -4.25
C VAL A 101 7.17 -11.51 -3.41
N ALA A 102 6.34 -10.68 -2.80
CA ALA A 102 5.10 -11.10 -2.17
C ALA A 102 3.92 -10.37 -2.84
N ARG A 103 2.73 -10.99 -2.80
CA ARG A 103 1.50 -10.37 -3.27
C ARG A 103 0.47 -10.31 -2.16
N VAL A 104 -0.16 -9.14 -2.03
CA VAL A 104 -1.18 -8.90 -1.02
C VAL A 104 -2.40 -8.20 -1.64
N LEU A 105 -3.56 -8.45 -1.07
CA LEU A 105 -4.69 -7.54 -1.20
C LEU A 105 -4.58 -6.49 -0.11
N MET A 106 -4.79 -5.22 -0.49
CA MET A 106 -4.79 -4.08 0.41
C MET A 106 -6.10 -3.34 0.26
N THR A 107 -6.75 -2.98 1.37
CA THR A 107 -7.85 -2.03 1.35
C THR A 107 -7.52 -0.80 2.19
N VAL A 108 -8.07 0.34 1.79
CA VAL A 108 -7.95 1.60 2.51
C VAL A 108 -9.33 2.23 2.63
N SER A 109 -9.73 2.59 3.83
CA SER A 109 -10.99 3.29 4.12
C SER A 109 -10.72 4.55 4.95
N PRO A 110 -11.30 5.71 4.62
CA PRO A 110 -12.06 5.99 3.40
C PRO A 110 -11.18 5.91 2.13
N PRO A 111 -11.79 5.86 0.92
CA PRO A 111 -11.05 5.83 -0.33
C PRO A 111 -10.30 7.14 -0.59
N GLY A 112 -9.32 7.11 -1.50
CA GLY A 112 -8.53 8.28 -1.90
C GLY A 112 -7.03 8.03 -1.91
N HIS A 113 -6.58 6.92 -1.30
CA HIS A 113 -5.15 6.58 -1.26
C HIS A 113 -4.59 6.18 -2.64
N GLU A 114 -5.45 5.86 -3.60
CA GLU A 114 -5.06 5.66 -5.00
C GLU A 114 -4.32 6.86 -5.58
N ARG A 115 -4.69 8.08 -5.20
CA ARG A 115 -4.03 9.31 -5.64
C ARG A 115 -2.59 9.39 -5.16
N TYR A 116 -2.33 8.94 -3.94
CA TYR A 116 -0.96 8.84 -3.43
C TYR A 116 -0.11 7.91 -4.30
N PHE A 117 -0.62 6.74 -4.64
CA PHE A 117 0.12 5.79 -5.48
C PHE A 117 0.35 6.31 -6.90
N GLU A 118 -0.61 7.03 -7.47
CA GLU A 118 -0.47 7.69 -8.77
C GLU A 118 0.64 8.75 -8.73
N GLU A 119 0.59 9.66 -7.77
CA GLU A 119 1.62 10.71 -7.62
C GLU A 119 3.00 10.14 -7.30
N LEU A 120 3.07 9.10 -6.47
CA LEU A 120 4.32 8.42 -6.18
C LEU A 120 4.94 7.82 -7.45
N ALA A 121 4.14 7.09 -8.22
CA ALA A 121 4.60 6.51 -9.48
C ALA A 121 5.08 7.57 -10.48
N GLU A 122 4.37 8.69 -10.60
CA GLU A 122 4.77 9.82 -11.45
C GLU A 122 6.06 10.48 -10.96
N THR A 123 6.20 10.67 -9.65
CA THR A 123 7.39 11.30 -9.05
C THR A 123 8.63 10.46 -9.31
N VAL A 124 8.52 9.15 -9.14
CA VAL A 124 9.63 8.22 -9.42
C VAL A 124 9.96 8.19 -10.91
N ALA A 125 8.96 8.21 -11.79
CA ALA A 125 9.17 8.19 -13.25
C ALA A 125 9.87 9.45 -13.78
N ARG A 126 9.68 10.61 -13.15
CA ARG A 126 10.24 11.89 -13.58
C ARG A 126 11.69 12.15 -13.19
N GLY A 127 12.17 11.55 -12.10
CA GLY A 127 13.44 11.98 -11.53
C GLY A 127 14.33 10.89 -10.92
N GLY A 128 13.99 9.63 -11.08
CA GLY A 128 14.71 8.55 -10.40
C GLY A 128 14.21 8.34 -8.98
N ALA A 129 14.99 7.67 -8.15
CA ALA A 129 14.61 7.36 -6.78
C ALA A 129 14.21 8.65 -6.04
N ALA A 130 12.94 8.75 -5.67
CA ALA A 130 12.47 9.88 -4.88
C ALA A 130 13.21 9.87 -3.54
N ASP A 131 13.81 11.00 -3.17
CA ASP A 131 14.50 11.10 -1.89
C ASP A 131 13.50 10.92 -0.73
N PRO A 132 13.96 10.47 0.45
CA PRO A 132 13.08 10.19 1.58
C PRO A 132 12.26 11.40 2.04
N ALA A 133 12.79 12.62 1.94
CA ALA A 133 12.06 13.82 2.32
C ALA A 133 10.90 14.12 1.35
N THR A 134 11.10 13.95 0.06
CA THR A 134 10.06 14.07 -0.97
C THR A 134 8.94 13.06 -0.74
N ILE A 135 9.28 11.79 -0.46
CA ILE A 135 8.28 10.76 -0.18
C ILE A 135 7.52 11.05 1.12
N ALA A 136 8.20 11.46 2.18
CA ALA A 136 7.56 11.81 3.44
C ALA A 136 6.60 13.01 3.28
N GLY A 137 6.99 14.02 2.52
CA GLY A 137 6.14 15.17 2.20
C GLY A 137 4.92 14.78 1.36
N LEU A 138 5.09 13.89 0.39
CA LEU A 138 3.99 13.33 -0.40
C LEU A 138 3.01 12.56 0.51
N ARG A 139 3.52 11.67 1.36
CA ARG A 139 2.72 10.87 2.31
C ARG A 139 1.92 11.74 3.26
N ALA A 140 2.51 12.82 3.79
CA ALA A 140 1.84 13.73 4.71
C ALA A 140 0.57 14.36 4.11
N ARG A 141 0.53 14.58 2.79
CA ARG A 141 -0.68 15.05 2.09
C ARG A 141 -1.79 14.01 2.01
N TYR A 142 -1.46 12.74 2.22
CA TYR A 142 -2.37 11.59 2.14
C TYR A 142 -2.50 10.84 3.47
N ASP A 143 -2.66 11.60 4.55
CA ASP A 143 -2.92 11.06 5.89
C ASP A 143 -1.85 10.06 6.39
N THR A 144 -0.59 10.24 5.99
CA THR A 144 0.49 9.34 6.38
C THR A 144 1.64 10.12 6.99
N ASP A 145 1.88 9.95 8.28
CA ASP A 145 3.03 10.52 8.98
C ASP A 145 4.17 9.51 9.04
N GLN A 146 5.30 9.84 8.43
CA GLN A 146 6.49 8.99 8.43
C GLN A 146 7.22 9.12 9.76
N LEU A 147 7.44 8.00 10.45
CA LEU A 147 8.06 7.95 11.78
C LEU A 147 9.50 7.43 11.74
N SER A 148 9.89 6.69 10.72
CA SER A 148 11.26 6.22 10.53
C SER A 148 11.74 6.45 9.10
N ALA A 149 13.07 6.33 8.90
CA ALA A 149 13.63 6.40 7.56
C ALA A 149 13.04 5.31 6.64
N LEU A 150 12.74 5.70 5.39
CA LEU A 150 12.38 4.77 4.34
C LEU A 150 13.61 3.94 3.96
N LYS A 151 13.42 2.64 3.88
CA LYS A 151 14.40 1.74 3.27
C LYS A 151 13.88 1.36 1.90
N SER A 152 14.57 1.84 0.89
CA SER A 152 14.36 1.45 -0.52
C SER A 152 14.95 0.08 -0.79
#